data_ae397a4bc2a9e933c8e7cd9fbfba0091
#
_entry.id   ae397a4bc2a9e933c8e7cd9fbfba0091
#
_cell.length_a   1.000
_cell.length_b   1.000
_cell.length_c   1.000
_cell.angle_alpha   90.00
_cell.angle_beta   90.00
_cell.angle_gamma   90.00
#
_symmetry.space_group_name_H-M   'P 1'
#
loop_
_entity.id
_entity.type
_entity.pdbx_description
1 polymer ?
#
loop_
_entity_poly.entity_id
_entity_poly.type
_entity_poly.pdbx_seq_one_letter_code
_entity_poly.pdbx_strand_id
1 'polypeptide(L)'
;MKLIKITELASIERSSGKVYPAGCTLIQISATNGQVLYHDREAEVPAKYAVVTANDRVLPKYLYHMISFHADAFFHSIQTGLNIQLDSLSEMKLKVHTDLEKQAEIVSYLDVIEKMEASEEATIELLKQAKQTSLSEMFAG
;
A
#
# COMPACT_ATOMS: atom_id res chain seq x y z
N MET A 1 -10.60 17.53 -7.02
CA MET A 1 -9.30 16.85 -6.84
C MET A 1 -8.22 17.55 -7.64
N LYS A 2 -7.05 17.63 -7.10
CA LYS A 2 -5.89 18.23 -7.77
C LYS A 2 -4.84 17.18 -8.04
N LEU A 3 -4.14 17.31 -9.17
CA LEU A 3 -2.98 16.51 -9.51
C LEU A 3 -1.74 17.16 -8.87
N ILE A 4 -1.16 16.49 -7.89
CA ILE A 4 -0.04 17.03 -7.10
C ILE A 4 1.13 16.05 -7.14
N LYS A 5 2.34 16.58 -7.32
CA LYS A 5 3.56 15.77 -7.30
C LYS A 5 3.81 15.22 -5.89
N ILE A 6 4.19 13.97 -5.78
CA ILE A 6 4.36 13.29 -4.48
C ILE A 6 5.32 14.03 -3.55
N THR A 7 6.34 14.68 -4.09
CA THR A 7 7.33 15.44 -3.30
C THR A 7 6.75 16.67 -2.60
N GLU A 8 5.58 17.14 -3.03
CA GLU A 8 4.87 18.23 -2.35
C GLU A 8 4.04 17.73 -1.17
N LEU A 9 3.82 16.43 -1.07
CA LEU A 9 2.98 15.79 -0.05
C LEU A 9 3.78 14.96 0.94
N ALA A 10 5.01 14.59 0.60
CA ALA A 10 5.79 13.63 1.38
C ALA A 10 7.28 13.74 1.12
N SER A 11 8.06 13.20 2.04
CA SER A 11 9.49 12.92 1.83
C SER A 11 9.66 11.48 1.41
N ILE A 12 10.66 11.20 0.58
CA ILE A 12 10.98 9.88 0.08
C ILE A 12 12.45 9.59 0.36
N GLU A 13 12.74 8.47 1.03
CA GLU A 13 14.11 8.03 1.24
C GLU A 13 14.19 6.51 1.12
N ARG A 14 15.35 5.99 0.73
CA ARG A 14 15.61 4.56 0.81
C ARG A 14 15.82 4.19 2.28
N SER A 15 15.21 3.10 2.73
CA SER A 15 15.43 2.65 4.10
C SER A 15 16.90 2.30 4.34
N SER A 16 17.41 2.72 5.50
CA SER A 16 18.75 2.36 5.97
C SER A 16 18.75 1.07 6.81
N GLY A 17 17.60 0.39 6.90
CA GLY A 17 17.43 -0.78 7.76
C GLY A 17 17.11 -0.44 9.21
N LYS A 18 16.94 0.84 9.52
CA LYS A 18 16.62 1.30 10.88
C LYS A 18 15.13 1.14 11.20
N VAL A 19 14.77 1.41 12.45
CA VAL A 19 13.38 1.48 12.90
C VAL A 19 12.74 2.77 12.38
N TYR A 20 11.56 2.62 11.78
CA TYR A 20 10.72 3.75 11.32
C TYR A 20 9.42 3.77 12.10
N PRO A 21 8.85 4.96 12.35
CA PRO A 21 7.58 5.07 13.06
C PRO A 21 6.41 4.57 12.20
N ALA A 22 5.29 4.27 12.85
CA ALA A 22 4.05 3.93 12.15
C ALA A 22 3.57 5.09 11.28
N GLY A 23 2.86 4.78 10.21
CA GLY A 23 2.25 5.77 9.34
C GLY A 23 3.01 6.03 8.03
N CYS A 24 4.12 5.37 7.81
CA CYS A 24 4.86 5.48 6.55
C CYS A 24 4.26 4.58 5.48
N THR A 25 4.41 4.97 4.22
CA THR A 25 4.14 4.09 3.08
C THR A 25 5.46 3.50 2.59
N LEU A 26 5.49 2.20 2.39
CA LEU A 26 6.68 1.47 1.95
C LEU A 26 6.49 1.02 0.50
N ILE A 27 7.46 1.33 -0.34
CA ILE A 27 7.45 0.89 -1.75
C ILE A 27 8.69 0.02 -1.96
N GLN A 28 8.49 -1.23 -2.32
CA GLN A 28 9.62 -2.10 -2.63
C GLN A 28 10.28 -1.65 -3.93
N ILE A 29 11.58 -1.31 -3.86
CA ILE A 29 12.32 -0.74 -4.99
C ILE A 29 13.38 -1.67 -5.55
N SER A 30 13.69 -2.77 -4.86
CA SER A 30 14.68 -3.76 -5.31
C SER A 30 14.02 -5.10 -5.59
N ALA A 31 14.32 -5.71 -6.73
CA ALA A 31 13.78 -7.01 -7.16
C ALA A 31 12.25 -7.07 -7.04
N THR A 32 11.57 -6.12 -7.64
CA THR A 32 10.16 -5.85 -7.32
C THR A 32 9.26 -5.67 -8.54
N ASN A 33 7.96 -5.86 -8.30
CA ASN A 33 6.88 -5.44 -9.20
C ASN A 33 6.20 -4.14 -8.72
N GLY A 34 6.83 -3.41 -7.80
CA GLY A 34 6.28 -2.17 -7.27
C GLY A 34 5.32 -2.38 -6.11
N GLN A 35 5.59 -3.33 -5.22
CA GLN A 35 4.73 -3.59 -4.07
C GLN A 35 4.66 -2.39 -3.13
N VAL A 36 3.45 -2.01 -2.73
CA VAL A 36 3.17 -0.91 -1.81
C VAL A 36 2.56 -1.45 -0.53
N LEU A 37 3.14 -1.10 0.61
CA LEU A 37 2.69 -1.54 1.93
C LEU A 37 2.49 -0.34 2.85
N TYR A 38 1.55 -0.47 3.80
CA TYR A 38 1.40 0.50 4.87
C TYR A 38 2.17 0.03 6.10
N HIS A 39 3.05 0.88 6.63
CA HIS A 39 3.82 0.59 7.85
C HIS A 39 2.98 0.95 9.07
N ASP A 40 2.27 -0.01 9.62
CA ASP A 40 1.23 0.21 10.64
C ASP A 40 1.74 0.23 12.08
N ARG A 41 3.03 -0.04 12.29
CA ARG A 41 3.65 -0.06 13.62
C ARG A 41 5.10 0.41 13.55
N GLU A 42 5.66 0.81 14.69
CA GLU A 42 7.08 1.11 14.81
C GLU A 42 7.89 -0.19 14.71
N ALA A 43 8.69 -0.30 13.66
CA ALA A 43 9.47 -1.50 13.36
C ALA A 43 10.59 -1.19 12.35
N GLU A 44 11.56 -2.09 12.27
CA GLU A 44 12.61 -2.02 11.27
C GLU A 44 12.04 -2.20 9.86
N VAL A 45 12.57 -1.43 8.92
CA VAL A 45 12.21 -1.51 7.50
C VAL A 45 13.43 -1.98 6.71
N PRO A 46 13.34 -3.10 5.98
CA PRO A 46 14.46 -3.57 5.16
C PRO A 46 14.89 -2.56 4.09
N ALA A 47 16.18 -2.60 3.72
CA ALA A 47 16.76 -1.66 2.76
C ALA A 47 16.21 -1.79 1.33
N LYS A 48 15.44 -2.84 1.03
CA LYS A 48 14.79 -3.02 -0.27
C LYS A 48 13.58 -2.10 -0.47
N TYR A 49 13.18 -1.35 0.56
CA TYR A 49 12.04 -0.44 0.51
C TYR A 49 12.48 1.03 0.47
N ALA A 50 11.72 1.83 -0.27
CA ALA A 50 11.69 3.27 -0.10
C ALA A 50 10.63 3.59 0.96
N VAL A 51 10.93 4.56 1.83
CA VAL A 51 10.05 5.01 2.90
C VAL A 51 9.48 6.37 2.51
N VAL A 52 8.17 6.45 2.39
CA VAL A 52 7.44 7.67 2.04
C VAL A 52 6.71 8.17 3.29
N THR A 53 7.10 9.36 3.76
CA THR A 53 6.56 9.96 4.97
C THR A 53 5.72 11.18 4.62
N ALA A 54 4.43 11.14 4.98
CA ALA A 54 3.49 12.23 4.71
C ALA A 54 3.86 13.49 5.48
N ASN A 55 3.63 14.66 4.84
CA ASN A 55 3.72 15.96 5.52
C ASN A 55 2.33 16.39 6.02
N ASP A 56 2.21 17.68 6.42
CA ASP A 56 0.98 18.23 7.02
C ASP A 56 -0.18 18.35 6.02
N ARG A 57 0.08 18.26 4.74
CA ARG A 57 -0.92 18.47 3.68
C ARG A 57 -1.74 17.23 3.38
N VAL A 58 -1.31 16.05 3.88
CA VAL A 58 -1.95 14.79 3.57
C VAL A 58 -1.91 13.87 4.80
N LEU A 59 -3.03 13.18 5.05
CA LEU A 59 -3.06 12.18 6.11
C LEU A 59 -2.24 10.95 5.70
N PRO A 60 -1.48 10.34 6.62
CA PRO A 60 -0.61 9.20 6.29
C PRO A 60 -1.34 8.04 5.60
N LYS A 61 -2.48 7.63 6.11
CA LYS A 61 -3.26 6.52 5.52
C LYS A 61 -3.89 6.90 4.19
N TYR A 62 -4.30 8.17 4.03
CA TYR A 62 -4.80 8.67 2.75
C TYR A 62 -3.71 8.64 1.69
N LEU A 63 -2.51 9.08 2.03
CA LEU A 63 -1.36 9.02 1.13
C LEU A 63 -1.09 7.58 0.67
N TYR A 64 -1.10 6.64 1.61
CA TYR A 64 -0.95 5.22 1.29
C TYR A 64 -1.99 4.76 0.26
N HIS A 65 -3.26 5.07 0.48
CA HIS A 65 -4.33 4.68 -0.45
C HIS A 65 -4.15 5.30 -1.83
N MET A 66 -3.75 6.58 -1.88
CA MET A 66 -3.54 7.27 -3.16
C MET A 66 -2.33 6.70 -3.91
N ILE A 67 -1.24 6.41 -3.23
CA ILE A 67 -0.08 5.75 -3.83
C ILE A 67 -0.48 4.37 -4.35
N SER A 68 -1.18 3.58 -3.55
CA SER A 68 -1.64 2.24 -3.96
C SER A 68 -2.53 2.29 -5.20
N PHE A 69 -3.43 3.27 -5.26
CA PHE A 69 -4.34 3.44 -6.40
C PHE A 69 -3.60 3.76 -7.69
N HIS A 70 -2.55 4.57 -7.64
CA HIS A 70 -1.78 5.01 -8.82
C HIS A 70 -0.58 4.12 -9.13
N ALA A 71 -0.21 3.21 -8.22
CA ALA A 71 1.06 2.50 -8.27
C ALA A 71 1.25 1.67 -9.54
N ASP A 72 0.27 0.85 -9.90
CA ASP A 72 0.42 -0.07 -11.03
C ASP A 72 0.65 0.67 -12.34
N ALA A 73 -0.14 1.70 -12.61
CA ALA A 73 0.02 2.48 -13.83
C ALA A 73 1.36 3.21 -13.87
N PHE A 74 1.78 3.77 -12.74
CA PHE A 74 3.04 4.49 -12.63
C PHE A 74 4.24 3.56 -12.82
N PHE A 75 4.28 2.44 -12.11
CA PHE A 75 5.40 1.50 -12.20
C PHE A 75 5.50 0.86 -13.57
N HIS A 76 4.36 0.57 -14.20
CA HIS A 76 4.33 0.05 -15.56
C HIS A 76 4.98 1.02 -16.56
N SER A 77 4.84 2.33 -16.32
CA SER A 77 5.38 3.34 -17.22
C SER A 77 6.88 3.60 -17.07
N ILE A 78 7.47 3.31 -15.88
CA ILE A 78 8.86 3.67 -15.59
C ILE A 78 9.80 2.48 -15.41
N GLN A 79 9.28 1.29 -15.11
CA GLN A 79 10.11 0.14 -14.77
C GLN A 79 10.71 -0.49 -16.01
N THR A 80 12.04 -0.45 -16.11
CA THR A 80 12.80 -1.06 -17.21
C THR A 80 13.53 -2.33 -16.78
N GLY A 81 13.40 -2.75 -15.51
CA GLY A 81 14.05 -3.92 -14.93
C GLY A 81 13.43 -4.28 -13.60
N LEU A 82 14.19 -4.94 -12.73
CA LEU A 82 13.72 -5.38 -11.41
C LEU A 82 13.86 -4.32 -10.33
N ASN A 83 14.50 -3.19 -10.62
CA ASN A 83 14.74 -2.12 -9.65
C ASN A 83 14.06 -0.84 -10.08
N ILE A 84 13.57 -0.09 -9.08
CA ILE A 84 12.95 1.22 -9.25
C ILE A 84 13.89 2.27 -8.65
N GLN A 85 14.14 3.34 -9.40
CA GLN A 85 14.99 4.44 -8.93
C GLN A 85 14.19 5.41 -8.06
N LEU A 86 14.81 5.92 -6.99
CA LEU A 86 14.16 6.91 -6.12
C LEU A 86 13.80 8.19 -6.88
N ASP A 87 14.65 8.62 -7.80
CA ASP A 87 14.36 9.81 -8.63
C ASP A 87 13.10 9.62 -9.46
N SER A 88 12.87 8.41 -9.95
CA SER A 88 11.63 8.08 -10.68
C SER A 88 10.41 8.16 -9.79
N LEU A 89 10.50 7.67 -8.54
CA LEU A 89 9.40 7.77 -7.57
C LEU A 89 9.05 9.22 -7.28
N SER A 90 10.05 10.10 -7.24
CA SER A 90 9.85 11.54 -6.98
C SER A 90 9.04 12.24 -8.07
N GLU A 91 8.92 11.64 -9.25
CA GLU A 91 8.12 12.17 -10.36
C GLU A 91 6.65 11.75 -10.32
N MET A 92 6.27 10.87 -9.39
CA MET A 92 4.89 10.41 -9.27
C MET A 92 3.94 11.57 -8.97
N LYS A 93 2.83 11.62 -9.71
CA LYS A 93 1.76 12.60 -9.49
C LYS A 93 0.51 11.88 -9.02
N LEU A 94 -0.12 12.43 -7.99
CA LEU A 94 -1.30 11.84 -7.37
C LEU A 94 -2.48 12.79 -7.50
N LYS A 95 -3.64 12.25 -7.86
CA LYS A 95 -4.90 13.01 -7.78
C LYS A 95 -5.39 12.92 -6.35
N VAL A 96 -5.42 14.06 -5.65
CA VAL A 96 -5.76 14.09 -4.23
C VAL A 96 -6.76 15.19 -3.91
N HIS A 97 -7.55 14.97 -2.88
CA HIS A 97 -8.30 16.02 -2.21
C HIS A 97 -7.36 16.78 -1.28
N THR A 98 -7.47 18.09 -1.27
CA THR A 98 -6.62 18.95 -0.43
C THR A 98 -7.23 19.22 0.95
N ASP A 99 -8.50 18.95 1.14
CA ASP A 99 -9.22 19.08 2.41
C ASP A 99 -8.97 17.85 3.28
N LEU A 100 -8.38 18.05 4.46
CA LEU A 100 -8.06 16.96 5.39
C LEU A 100 -9.30 16.23 5.90
N GLU A 101 -10.43 16.92 6.09
CA GLU A 101 -11.68 16.28 6.50
C GLU A 101 -12.16 15.32 5.41
N LYS A 102 -12.07 15.74 4.16
CA LYS A 102 -12.44 14.89 3.02
C LYS A 102 -11.50 13.68 2.91
N GLN A 103 -10.23 13.88 3.12
CA GLN A 103 -9.26 12.78 3.17
C GLN A 103 -9.64 11.76 4.26
N ALA A 104 -9.99 12.23 5.45
CA ALA A 104 -10.38 11.37 6.57
C ALA A 104 -11.65 10.55 6.25
N GLU A 105 -12.63 11.15 5.61
CA GLU A 105 -13.85 10.45 5.17
C GLU A 105 -13.51 9.33 4.20
N ILE A 106 -12.64 9.62 3.22
CA ILE A 106 -12.22 8.64 2.22
C ILE A 106 -11.45 7.49 2.86
N VAL A 107 -10.54 7.78 3.81
CA VAL A 107 -9.80 6.75 4.54
C VAL A 107 -10.76 5.82 5.28
N SER A 108 -11.73 6.37 5.99
CA SER A 108 -12.73 5.57 6.72
C SER A 108 -13.50 4.64 5.78
N TYR A 109 -13.89 5.15 4.62
CA TYR A 109 -14.61 4.37 3.62
C TYR A 109 -13.75 3.24 3.05
N LEU A 110 -12.51 3.54 2.67
CA LEU A 110 -11.58 2.56 2.10
C LEU A 110 -11.17 1.50 3.12
N ASP A 111 -11.00 1.87 4.38
CA ASP A 111 -10.68 0.92 5.45
C ASP A 111 -11.83 -0.07 5.67
N VAL A 112 -13.08 0.37 5.57
CA VAL A 112 -14.24 -0.52 5.63
C VAL A 112 -14.23 -1.50 4.46
N ILE A 113 -13.96 -1.02 3.24
CA ILE A 113 -13.87 -1.87 2.05
C ILE A 113 -12.76 -2.92 2.22
N GLU A 114 -11.58 -2.55 2.69
CA GLU A 114 -10.48 -3.49 2.95
C GLU A 114 -10.90 -4.59 3.94
N LYS A 115 -11.59 -4.22 5.00
CA LYS A 115 -12.09 -5.18 5.99
C LYS A 115 -13.13 -6.13 5.40
N MET A 116 -14.01 -5.62 4.55
CA MET A 116 -15.01 -6.45 3.87
C MET A 116 -14.35 -7.45 2.91
N GLU A 117 -13.36 -7.02 2.14
CA GLU A 117 -12.61 -7.91 1.24
C GLU A 117 -11.89 -9.00 2.02
N ALA A 118 -11.21 -8.67 3.09
CA ALA A 118 -10.54 -9.64 3.95
C ALA A 118 -11.52 -10.64 4.56
N SER A 119 -12.71 -10.19 4.97
CA SER A 119 -13.77 -11.04 5.50
C SER A 119 -14.32 -12.00 4.45
N GLU A 120 -14.52 -11.52 3.21
CA GLU A 120 -14.97 -12.38 2.10
C GLU A 120 -13.94 -13.45 1.78
N GLU A 121 -12.66 -13.10 1.71
CA GLU A 121 -11.58 -14.05 1.48
C GLU A 121 -11.53 -15.14 2.57
N ALA A 122 -11.64 -14.73 3.83
CA ALA A 122 -11.68 -15.65 4.95
C ALA A 122 -12.89 -16.60 4.89
N THR A 123 -14.05 -16.07 4.52
CA THR A 123 -15.28 -16.85 4.36
C THR A 123 -15.14 -17.87 3.24
N ILE A 124 -14.61 -17.46 2.09
CA ILE A 124 -14.37 -18.35 0.95
C ILE A 124 -13.42 -19.48 1.34
N GLU A 125 -12.34 -19.17 2.04
CA GLU A 125 -11.39 -20.18 2.48
C GLU A 125 -12.00 -21.18 3.45
N LEU A 126 -12.79 -20.72 4.41
CA LEU A 126 -13.51 -21.59 5.34
C LEU A 126 -14.49 -22.53 4.60
N LEU A 127 -15.20 -22.02 3.62
CA LEU A 127 -16.13 -22.82 2.80
C LEU A 127 -15.38 -23.89 2.01
N LYS A 128 -14.22 -23.56 1.45
CA LYS A 128 -13.37 -24.54 0.74
C LYS A 128 -12.90 -25.64 1.68
N GLN A 129 -12.45 -25.31 2.88
CA GLN A 129 -12.01 -26.28 3.87
C GLN A 129 -13.15 -27.20 4.32
N ALA A 130 -14.33 -26.64 4.57
CA ALA A 130 -15.51 -27.41 4.95
C ALA A 130 -15.91 -28.40 3.84
N LYS A 131 -15.87 -27.96 2.58
CA LYS A 131 -16.16 -28.83 1.43
C LYS A 131 -15.17 -29.99 1.33
N GLN A 132 -13.88 -29.72 1.49
CA GLN A 132 -12.85 -30.76 1.46
C GLN A 132 -13.03 -31.78 2.58
N THR A 133 -13.32 -31.33 3.79
CA THR A 133 -13.59 -32.18 4.95
C THR A 133 -14.78 -33.10 4.68
N SER A 134 -15.88 -32.53 4.18
CA SER A 134 -17.09 -33.30 3.84
C SER A 134 -16.81 -34.37 2.79
N LEU A 135 -16.06 -34.03 1.74
CA LEU A 135 -15.68 -34.97 0.71
C LEU A 135 -14.78 -36.09 1.27
N SER A 136 -13.82 -35.75 2.12
CA SER A 136 -12.94 -36.73 2.76
C SER A 136 -13.73 -37.71 3.62
N GLU A 137 -14.71 -37.23 4.39
CA GLU A 137 -15.58 -38.07 5.22
C GLU A 137 -16.46 -38.99 4.36
N MET A 138 -16.97 -38.50 3.24
CA MET A 138 -17.76 -39.29 2.31
C MET A 138 -16.98 -40.47 1.70
N PHE A 139 -15.70 -40.31 1.47
CA PHE A 139 -14.85 -41.30 0.84
C PHE A 139 -13.99 -42.12 1.80
N ALA A 140 -13.95 -41.76 3.07
CA ALA A 140 -13.17 -42.48 4.09
C ALA A 140 -13.89 -43.68 4.70
N GLY A 141 -15.16 -43.84 4.42
CA GLY A 141 -15.97 -44.91 4.93
C GLY A 141 -15.65 -46.25 4.34
#